data_51049d3333f412ec950b90bf2dc779b0
#
_entry.id   51049d3333f412ec950b90bf2dc779b0
#
_cell.length_a   1.000
_cell.length_b   1.000
_cell.length_c   1.000
_cell.angle_alpha   90.00
_cell.angle_beta   90.00
_cell.angle_gamma   90.00
#
_symmetry.space_group_name_H-M   'P 1'
#
loop_
_entity.id
_entity.type
_entity.pdbx_description
1 polymer ?
#
loop_
_entity_poly.entity_id
_entity_poly.type
_entity_poly.pdbx_seq_one_letter_code
_entity_poly.pdbx_strand_id
1 'polypeptide(L)'
;MSANTPLKVMLVEDHLAFRQALAFLLSDDPELEVVAQAGSLAEAREALEGGGLDGALDVAVLDLALPDGDGIELIGELRRSSPGVRIMVLSATVWASDVEEILRAGADAVFDKVRSYWSIAGEVRRLAGR
;
A
#
# COMPACT_ATOMS: atom_id res chain seq x y z
N MET A 1 -25.79 16.81 1.88
CA MET A 1 -24.80 15.91 2.47
C MET A 1 -23.69 15.62 1.46
N SER A 2 -22.51 15.87 1.87
CA SER A 2 -21.38 15.57 0.98
C SER A 2 -20.97 14.10 1.07
N ALA A 3 -20.70 13.52 -0.05
CA ALA A 3 -20.10 12.22 -0.08
C ALA A 3 -18.67 12.34 0.46
N ASN A 4 -18.20 11.30 1.12
CA ASN A 4 -16.80 11.24 1.52
C ASN A 4 -15.92 11.23 0.28
N THR A 5 -14.84 11.98 0.32
CA THR A 5 -13.81 11.89 -0.71
C THR A 5 -13.23 10.48 -0.66
N PRO A 6 -13.04 9.82 -1.80
CA PRO A 6 -12.41 8.49 -1.81
C PRO A 6 -11.01 8.54 -1.20
N LEU A 7 -10.64 7.47 -0.50
CA LEU A 7 -9.30 7.29 0.03
C LEU A 7 -8.34 7.06 -1.14
N LYS A 8 -7.24 7.78 -1.16
CA LYS A 8 -6.24 7.65 -2.21
C LYS A 8 -5.25 6.58 -1.84
N VAL A 9 -5.14 5.56 -2.69
CA VAL A 9 -4.35 4.36 -2.43
C VAL A 9 -3.22 4.24 -3.44
N MET A 10 -2.02 3.98 -2.95
CA MET A 10 -0.88 3.60 -3.76
C MET A 10 -0.65 2.11 -3.60
N LEU A 11 -0.41 1.42 -4.71
CA LEU A 11 -0.20 -0.02 -4.72
C LEU A 11 1.18 -0.33 -5.27
N VAL A 12 2.00 -1.04 -4.49
CA VAL A 12 3.35 -1.43 -4.90
C VAL A 12 3.44 -2.95 -4.88
N GLU A 13 3.59 -3.56 -6.05
CA GLU A 13 3.59 -5.01 -6.23
C GLU A 13 4.27 -5.34 -7.55
N ASP A 14 5.31 -6.15 -7.53
CA ASP A 14 6.06 -6.46 -8.75
C ASP A 14 5.39 -7.49 -9.66
N HIS A 15 4.57 -8.37 -9.10
CA HIS A 15 3.87 -9.39 -9.88
C HIS A 15 2.67 -8.74 -10.60
N LEU A 16 2.83 -8.50 -11.89
CA LEU A 16 1.85 -7.72 -12.67
C LEU A 16 0.42 -8.24 -12.56
N ALA A 17 0.21 -9.53 -12.72
CA ALA A 17 -1.15 -10.09 -12.67
C ALA A 17 -1.79 -9.88 -11.30
N PHE A 18 -1.03 -10.08 -10.23
CA PHE A 18 -1.54 -9.88 -8.87
C PHE A 18 -1.82 -8.40 -8.61
N ARG A 19 -0.94 -7.53 -9.07
CA ARG A 19 -1.13 -6.09 -8.93
C ARG A 19 -2.40 -5.62 -9.65
N GLN A 20 -2.62 -6.10 -10.87
CA GLN A 20 -3.83 -5.76 -11.63
C GLN A 20 -5.09 -6.26 -10.93
N ALA A 21 -5.04 -7.46 -10.38
CA ALA A 21 -6.17 -8.03 -9.65
C ALA A 21 -6.47 -7.22 -8.38
N LEU A 22 -5.46 -6.84 -7.63
CA LEU A 22 -5.64 -5.99 -6.45
C LEU A 22 -6.19 -4.63 -6.82
N ALA A 23 -5.64 -4.03 -7.87
CA ALA A 23 -6.09 -2.72 -8.34
C ALA A 23 -7.57 -2.78 -8.72
N PHE A 24 -8.00 -3.85 -9.35
CA PHE A 24 -9.41 -4.05 -9.70
C PHE A 24 -10.30 -4.13 -8.46
N LEU A 25 -9.91 -4.95 -7.48
CA LEU A 25 -10.66 -5.09 -6.25
C LEU A 25 -10.77 -3.78 -5.47
N LEU A 26 -9.67 -3.05 -5.39
CA LEU A 26 -9.64 -1.76 -4.70
C LEU A 26 -10.49 -0.73 -5.45
N SER A 27 -10.36 -0.68 -6.76
CA SER A 27 -11.09 0.30 -7.58
C SER A 27 -12.59 0.01 -7.66
N ASP A 28 -12.99 -1.23 -7.42
CA ASP A 28 -14.41 -1.60 -7.40
C ASP A 28 -15.11 -1.04 -6.16
N ASP A 29 -14.38 -0.66 -5.15
CA ASP A 29 -14.93 -0.05 -3.95
C ASP A 29 -15.04 1.47 -4.15
N PRO A 30 -16.26 2.03 -4.10
CA PRO A 30 -16.43 3.47 -4.36
C PRO A 30 -15.76 4.38 -3.34
N GLU A 31 -15.36 3.85 -2.19
CA GLU A 31 -14.64 4.63 -1.17
C GLU A 31 -13.14 4.67 -1.40
N LEU A 32 -12.64 3.94 -2.41
CA LEU A 32 -11.21 3.86 -2.68
C LEU A 32 -10.89 4.33 -4.10
N GLU A 33 -9.75 4.95 -4.25
CA GLU A 33 -9.22 5.37 -5.55
C GLU A 33 -7.76 5.00 -5.63
N VAL A 34 -7.40 4.11 -6.57
CA VAL A 34 -5.99 3.75 -6.79
C VAL A 34 -5.36 4.85 -7.63
N VAL A 35 -4.55 5.68 -6.98
CA VAL A 35 -3.95 6.85 -7.63
C VAL A 35 -2.56 6.58 -8.19
N ALA A 36 -1.92 5.49 -7.77
CA ALA A 36 -0.59 5.14 -8.28
C ALA A 36 -0.37 3.64 -8.14
N GLN A 37 0.35 3.08 -9.11
CA GLN A 37 0.78 1.68 -9.08
C GLN A 37 2.25 1.63 -9.44
N ALA A 38 3.00 0.77 -8.77
CA ALA A 38 4.43 0.60 -9.02
C ALA A 38 4.81 -0.88 -8.90
N GLY A 39 5.73 -1.31 -9.74
CA GLY A 39 6.25 -2.68 -9.75
C GLY A 39 7.66 -2.80 -9.18
N SER A 40 8.24 -1.71 -8.70
CA SER A 40 9.60 -1.69 -8.19
C SER A 40 9.79 -0.53 -7.22
N LEU A 41 10.93 -0.53 -6.50
CA LEU A 41 11.28 0.61 -5.65
C LEU A 41 11.45 1.87 -6.48
N ALA A 42 12.12 1.76 -7.63
CA ALA A 42 12.36 2.91 -8.51
C ALA A 42 11.04 3.53 -8.96
N GLU A 43 10.09 2.72 -9.41
CA GLU A 43 8.79 3.21 -9.85
C GLU A 43 8.01 3.85 -8.69
N ALA A 44 8.08 3.24 -7.50
CA ALA A 44 7.41 3.79 -6.32
C ALA A 44 7.97 5.16 -5.96
N ARG A 45 9.31 5.29 -5.97
CA ARG A 45 9.98 6.55 -5.67
C ARG A 45 9.62 7.62 -6.70
N GLU A 46 9.58 7.24 -7.96
CA GLU A 46 9.18 8.13 -9.05
C GLU A 46 7.77 8.67 -8.84
N ALA A 47 6.84 7.81 -8.46
CA ALA A 47 5.47 8.20 -8.20
C ALA A 47 5.38 9.18 -7.03
N LEU A 48 6.18 8.97 -5.97
CA LEU A 48 6.18 9.85 -4.82
C LEU A 48 6.82 11.21 -5.11
N GLU A 49 7.87 11.23 -5.94
CA GLU A 49 8.62 12.45 -6.26
C GLU A 49 7.98 13.28 -7.35
N GLY A 50 7.20 12.65 -8.22
CA GLY A 50 6.64 13.29 -9.41
C GLY A 50 5.54 14.31 -9.16
N GLY A 51 5.11 14.50 -7.91
CA GLY A 51 4.07 15.47 -7.58
C GLY A 51 2.68 15.10 -8.08
N GLY A 52 2.54 13.96 -8.73
CA GLY A 52 1.26 13.51 -9.29
C GLY A 52 0.24 13.07 -8.25
N LEU A 53 0.67 12.92 -7.00
CA LEU A 53 -0.20 12.48 -5.92
C LEU A 53 -0.78 13.64 -5.12
N ASP A 54 -0.41 14.87 -5.46
CA ASP A 54 -0.87 16.10 -4.80
C ASP A 54 -0.69 16.07 -3.27
N GLY A 55 0.29 15.31 -2.80
CA GLY A 55 0.61 15.20 -1.39
C GLY A 55 -0.45 14.52 -0.54
N ALA A 56 -1.49 13.97 -1.13
CA ALA A 56 -2.63 13.43 -0.41
C ALA A 56 -2.78 11.92 -0.57
N LEU A 57 -1.78 11.17 -0.10
CA LEU A 57 -1.86 9.72 -0.10
C LEU A 57 -2.42 9.26 1.25
N ASP A 58 -3.51 8.50 1.23
CA ASP A 58 -4.15 8.02 2.45
C ASP A 58 -3.63 6.66 2.88
N VAL A 59 -3.46 5.73 1.95
CA VAL A 59 -3.01 4.37 2.24
C VAL A 59 -2.02 3.89 1.19
N ALA A 60 -0.96 3.23 1.64
CA ALA A 60 -0.03 2.55 0.76
C ALA A 60 -0.12 1.06 1.04
N VAL A 61 -0.32 0.26 -0.01
CA VAL A 61 -0.36 -1.19 0.07
C VAL A 61 0.90 -1.72 -0.61
N LEU A 62 1.78 -2.34 0.16
CA LEU A 62 3.12 -2.69 -0.29
C LEU A 62 3.42 -4.19 -0.19
N ASP A 63 4.00 -4.74 -1.26
CA ASP A 63 4.76 -5.98 -1.19
C ASP A 63 6.22 -5.57 -0.98
N LEU A 64 6.92 -6.22 -0.07
CA LEU A 64 8.30 -5.88 0.23
C LEU A 64 9.32 -6.62 -0.65
N ALA A 65 8.91 -7.70 -1.30
CA ALA A 65 9.79 -8.45 -2.20
C ALA A 65 9.78 -7.81 -3.58
N LEU A 66 10.63 -6.81 -3.77
CA LEU A 66 10.70 -6.06 -5.03
C LEU A 66 11.96 -6.42 -5.81
N PRO A 67 11.95 -6.30 -7.15
CA PRO A 67 13.08 -6.74 -7.98
C PRO A 67 14.36 -5.94 -7.78
N ASP A 68 14.25 -4.69 -7.34
CA ASP A 68 15.39 -3.79 -7.19
C ASP A 68 15.73 -3.49 -5.73
N GLY A 69 15.21 -4.26 -4.78
CA GLY A 69 15.60 -4.12 -3.39
C GLY A 69 14.52 -4.53 -2.41
N ASP A 70 14.79 -4.26 -1.14
CA ASP A 70 13.87 -4.56 -0.06
C ASP A 70 12.91 -3.40 0.14
N GLY A 71 11.62 -3.68 -0.01
CA GLY A 71 10.58 -2.66 0.15
C GLY A 71 10.47 -2.05 1.54
N ILE A 72 11.17 -2.62 2.53
CA ILE A 72 11.17 -2.05 3.88
C ILE A 72 11.72 -0.63 3.90
N GLU A 73 12.63 -0.31 2.97
CA GLU A 73 13.18 1.04 2.82
C GLU A 73 12.08 2.04 2.45
N LEU A 74 11.12 1.58 1.66
CA LEU A 74 10.03 2.43 1.20
C LEU A 74 9.11 2.84 2.36
N ILE A 75 8.98 2.00 3.37
CA ILE A 75 8.16 2.31 4.55
C ILE A 75 8.68 3.59 5.21
N GLY A 76 9.99 3.68 5.44
CA GLY A 76 10.60 4.86 6.04
C GLY A 76 10.45 6.09 5.15
N GLU A 77 10.60 5.92 3.85
CA GLU A 77 10.46 7.04 2.90
C GLU A 77 9.02 7.56 2.88
N LEU A 78 8.05 6.67 2.91
CA LEU A 78 6.63 7.06 2.97
C LEU A 78 6.33 7.83 4.26
N ARG A 79 6.87 7.39 5.39
CA ARG A 79 6.66 8.08 6.66
C ARG A 79 7.20 9.50 6.63
N ARG A 80 8.33 9.72 5.93
CA ARG A 80 8.92 11.05 5.82
C ARG A 80 8.17 11.94 4.84
N SER A 81 7.73 11.39 3.71
CA SER A 81 7.07 12.18 2.67
C SER A 81 5.57 12.38 2.91
N SER A 82 4.93 11.45 3.61
CA SER A 82 3.49 11.49 3.87
C SER A 82 3.24 11.01 5.30
N PRO A 83 3.49 11.86 6.32
CA PRO A 83 3.42 11.43 7.72
C PRO A 83 2.10 10.81 8.15
N GLY A 84 1.00 11.21 7.52
CA GLY A 84 -0.33 10.69 7.85
C GLY A 84 -0.72 9.43 7.10
N VAL A 85 0.11 8.93 6.20
CA VAL A 85 -0.22 7.75 5.41
C VAL A 85 -0.31 6.50 6.28
N ARG A 86 -1.30 5.66 5.98
CA ARG A 86 -1.38 4.33 6.60
C ARG A 86 -0.68 3.35 5.68
N ILE A 87 0.14 2.48 6.25
CA ILE A 87 0.95 1.55 5.48
C ILE A 87 0.54 0.12 5.79
N MET A 88 0.06 -0.58 4.77
CA MET A 88 -0.31 -1.98 4.84
C MET A 88 0.70 -2.78 4.04
N VAL A 89 1.30 -3.77 4.68
CA VAL A 89 2.23 -4.68 4.00
C VAL A 89 1.52 -5.99 3.72
N LEU A 90 1.63 -6.47 2.49
CA LEU A 90 1.15 -7.79 2.09
C LEU A 90 2.37 -8.69 1.93
N SER A 91 2.37 -9.82 2.60
CA SER A 91 3.50 -10.75 2.56
C SER A 91 3.04 -12.15 2.17
N ALA A 92 3.82 -12.82 1.34
CA ALA A 92 3.55 -14.21 0.94
C ALA A 92 3.77 -15.16 2.12
N THR A 93 4.70 -14.83 3.00
CA THR A 93 4.98 -15.59 4.22
C THR A 93 5.00 -14.64 5.40
N VAL A 94 4.23 -14.94 6.42
CA VAL A 94 4.12 -14.09 7.60
C VAL A 94 4.72 -14.81 8.81
N TRP A 95 5.99 -14.51 9.09
CA TRP A 95 6.69 -15.03 10.25
C TRP A 95 6.69 -13.95 11.34
N ALA A 96 6.52 -14.36 12.58
CA ALA A 96 6.42 -13.41 13.71
C ALA A 96 7.59 -12.42 13.77
N SER A 97 8.83 -12.89 13.49
CA SER A 97 10.01 -12.04 13.50
C SER A 97 9.98 -10.99 12.39
N ASP A 98 9.47 -11.36 11.21
CA ASP A 98 9.37 -10.44 10.09
C ASP A 98 8.30 -9.38 10.34
N VAL A 99 7.17 -9.80 10.91
CA VAL A 99 6.09 -8.88 11.27
C VAL A 99 6.60 -7.81 12.23
N GLU A 100 7.35 -8.24 13.26
CA GLU A 100 7.89 -7.32 14.24
C GLU A 100 8.83 -6.28 13.60
N GLU A 101 9.72 -6.73 12.71
CA GLU A 101 10.64 -5.86 11.99
C GLU A 101 9.89 -4.86 11.10
N ILE A 102 8.88 -5.35 10.38
CA ILE A 102 8.08 -4.54 9.46
C ILE A 102 7.32 -3.46 10.24
N LEU A 103 6.71 -3.83 11.36
CA LEU A 103 6.00 -2.87 12.20
C LEU A 103 6.94 -1.83 12.79
N ARG A 104 8.15 -2.24 13.20
CA ARG A 104 9.18 -1.32 13.71
C ARG A 104 9.63 -0.33 12.64
N ALA A 105 9.64 -0.77 11.38
CA ALA A 105 10.02 0.11 10.28
C ALA A 105 8.96 1.20 10.03
N GLY A 106 7.76 1.03 10.57
CA GLY A 106 6.71 2.03 10.48
C GLY A 106 5.42 1.58 9.80
N ALA A 107 5.31 0.30 9.44
CA ALA A 107 4.07 -0.21 8.87
C ALA A 107 2.97 -0.24 9.95
N ASP A 108 1.74 -0.01 9.55
CA ASP A 108 0.58 -0.04 10.44
C ASP A 108 -0.01 -1.44 10.55
N ALA A 109 0.13 -2.26 9.51
CA ALA A 109 -0.41 -3.61 9.50
C ALA A 109 0.35 -4.50 8.53
N VAL A 110 0.35 -5.80 8.82
CA VAL A 110 0.92 -6.82 7.94
C VAL A 110 -0.13 -7.90 7.74
N PHE A 111 -0.43 -8.21 6.49
CA PHE A 111 -1.42 -9.22 6.15
C PHE A 111 -0.82 -10.28 5.24
N ASP A 112 -1.37 -11.49 5.33
CA ASP A 112 -1.04 -12.57 4.41
C ASP A 112 -1.57 -12.20 3.01
N LYS A 113 -0.71 -12.26 2.02
CA LYS A 113 -1.00 -11.84 0.66
C LYS A 113 -2.16 -12.61 0.01
N VAL A 114 -2.22 -13.91 0.27
CA VAL A 114 -3.24 -14.77 -0.32
C VAL A 114 -4.54 -14.71 0.47
N ARG A 115 -4.44 -14.82 1.79
CA ARG A 115 -5.63 -14.84 2.66
C ARG A 115 -6.42 -13.54 2.64
N SER A 116 -5.71 -12.43 2.50
CA SER A 116 -6.35 -11.11 2.56
C SER A 116 -6.91 -10.65 1.22
N TYR A 117 -6.66 -11.40 0.14
CA TYR A 117 -7.02 -10.95 -1.20
C TYR A 117 -8.47 -10.46 -1.33
N TRP A 118 -9.43 -11.31 -0.92
CA TRP A 118 -10.86 -10.98 -1.08
C TRP A 118 -11.35 -9.93 -0.09
N SER A 119 -10.64 -9.69 1.00
CA SER A 119 -11.03 -8.73 2.02
C SER A 119 -10.20 -7.44 1.96
N ILE A 120 -9.34 -7.30 0.96
CA ILE A 120 -8.35 -6.22 0.92
C ILE A 120 -9.00 -4.82 0.96
N ALA A 121 -10.07 -4.60 0.22
CA ALA A 121 -10.72 -3.29 0.19
C ALA A 121 -11.26 -2.92 1.58
N GLY A 122 -11.91 -3.86 2.25
CA GLY A 122 -12.40 -3.64 3.61
C GLY A 122 -11.28 -3.39 4.61
N GLU A 123 -10.17 -4.10 4.48
CA GLU A 123 -9.02 -3.90 5.37
C GLU A 123 -8.37 -2.53 5.15
N VAL A 124 -8.29 -2.10 3.91
CA VAL A 124 -7.76 -0.76 3.58
C VAL A 124 -8.65 0.32 4.21
N ARG A 125 -9.97 0.21 4.07
CA ARG A 125 -10.90 1.17 4.67
C ARG A 125 -10.76 1.19 6.18
N ARG A 126 -10.70 0.00 6.80
CA ARG A 126 -10.55 -0.12 8.26
C ARG A 126 -9.28 0.54 8.75
N LEU A 127 -8.18 0.30 8.05
CA LEU A 127 -6.89 0.88 8.40
C LEU A 127 -6.91 2.40 8.38
N ALA A 128 -7.66 2.97 7.45
CA ALA A 128 -7.81 4.41 7.30
C ALA A 128 -8.90 5.01 8.20
N GLY A 129 -9.53 4.18 9.04
CA GLY A 129 -10.55 4.66 9.96
C GLY A 129 -11.95 4.71 9.36
N ARG A 130 -12.16 3.97 8.31
CA ARG A 130 -13.45 3.83 7.67
C ARG A 130 -13.88 2.38 7.68
#